data_96978a30a73d8b8aa60fc54c154b07a8
#
_entry.id   96978a30a73d8b8aa60fc54c154b07a8
#
_cell.length_a   1.000
_cell.length_b   1.000
_cell.length_c   1.000
_cell.angle_alpha   90.00
_cell.angle_beta   90.00
_cell.angle_gamma   90.00
#
_symmetry.space_group_name_H-M   'P 1'
#
loop_
_entity.id
_entity.type
_entity.pdbx_description
1 polymer ?
#
loop_
_entity_poly.entity_id
_entity_poly.type
_entity_poly.pdbx_seq_one_letter_code
_entity_poly.pdbx_strand_id
1 'polypeptide(L)'
;MKIRAQIAMVLNLDKCIGCHTCSVTCKNVWTNREGMEYAWFNNVETKPGIGYPKEWENQKRWNGGWRRKKNGKIEPRIGGKWRVLANIFANPDLPEIDDYYEPFTIDYEHLQKAPEMQASPTARPRSLITGERMEKIEWGPNWEEILGGEFVNRAKDVNFEGVQKEIYGQFENTFMMYLPRLCEHCLNPACVAACPSGAIYKREEDGIVLIDQDKCRGWRMCVSGCPYKKIYYNWSSGKSEKCIFCYPRIEAGQPTVCSETCVGRIRYLGVVLYDADRIEEAASVPSEQDLYAAQLGIFLNPHDPEVIAQAEADGISDSWLEAARRSPVYKMAMEWKIAFPLHPEYRTLPMVWYVPPLSPIQSAAAAGKIGHDGEMPDVRSLRIPLKYLANLLTAGKEEPVAQALERMLAMRAYMRAKTVDGVIDESIARRVGLSGLAIEDMYQVMAIANYEDRFVIPTAHRELDEDAYDLRGSCGFSFGNGCSGGVSETNLFGGPKKAKTPMEVV
;
A
#
# COMPACT_ATOMS: atom_id res chain seq x y z
N MET A 1 -9.96 -27.77 -3.60
CA MET A 1 -9.99 -26.28 -3.60
C MET A 1 -10.44 -25.82 -2.23
N LYS A 2 -9.61 -25.07 -1.53
CA LYS A 2 -9.95 -24.47 -0.23
C LYS A 2 -10.09 -22.96 -0.42
N ILE A 3 -11.30 -22.47 -0.32
CA ILE A 3 -11.58 -21.04 -0.53
C ILE A 3 -11.32 -20.27 0.76
N ARG A 4 -10.63 -19.15 0.62
CA ARG A 4 -10.40 -18.15 1.68
C ARG A 4 -10.76 -16.78 1.18
N ALA A 5 -11.12 -15.91 2.10
CA ALA A 5 -11.36 -14.50 1.84
C ALA A 5 -10.24 -13.66 2.41
N GLN A 6 -9.90 -12.57 1.76
CA GLN A 6 -8.97 -11.57 2.29
C GLN A 6 -9.43 -10.17 1.99
N ILE A 7 -9.29 -9.29 2.99
CA ILE A 7 -9.36 -7.86 2.76
C ILE A 7 -8.13 -7.38 1.98
N ALA A 8 -8.35 -6.61 0.94
CA ALA A 8 -7.31 -6.11 0.04
C ALA A 8 -7.49 -4.62 -0.24
N MET A 9 -6.45 -4.01 -0.79
CA MET A 9 -6.45 -2.57 -1.09
C MET A 9 -6.01 -2.32 -2.53
N VAL A 10 -6.62 -1.33 -3.19
CA VAL A 10 -6.09 -0.73 -4.42
C VAL A 10 -5.68 0.72 -4.14
N LEU A 11 -4.57 1.12 -4.74
CA LEU A 11 -4.03 2.48 -4.71
C LEU A 11 -3.99 3.03 -6.14
N ASN A 12 -4.79 4.03 -6.42
CA ASN A 12 -4.81 4.68 -7.73
C ASN A 12 -3.71 5.75 -7.81
N LEU A 13 -2.57 5.41 -8.40
CA LEU A 13 -1.42 6.32 -8.49
C LEU A 13 -1.68 7.49 -9.44
N ASP A 14 -2.61 7.36 -10.39
CA ASP A 14 -2.96 8.42 -11.32
C ASP A 14 -3.53 9.68 -10.64
N LYS A 15 -4.16 9.49 -9.47
CA LYS A 15 -4.76 10.57 -8.68
C LYS A 15 -3.91 10.98 -7.46
N CYS A 16 -2.79 10.31 -7.20
CA CYS A 16 -1.96 10.64 -6.05
C CYS A 16 -1.21 11.94 -6.29
N ILE A 17 -1.42 12.92 -5.41
CA ILE A 17 -0.79 14.24 -5.47
C ILE A 17 0.39 14.40 -4.49
N GLY A 18 0.77 13.34 -3.80
CA GLY A 18 1.87 13.39 -2.83
C GLY A 18 1.62 14.29 -1.62
N CYS A 19 0.37 14.48 -1.19
CA CYS A 19 0.04 15.38 -0.07
C CYS A 19 0.44 14.84 1.32
N HIS A 20 0.89 13.60 1.41
CA HIS A 20 1.36 12.91 2.63
C HIS A 20 0.37 12.82 3.80
N THR A 21 -0.87 13.30 3.67
CA THR A 21 -1.88 13.24 4.73
C THR A 21 -2.06 11.82 5.27
N CYS A 22 -2.12 10.82 4.38
CA CYS A 22 -2.22 9.41 4.76
C CYS A 22 -1.02 8.92 5.59
N SER A 23 0.19 9.46 5.34
CA SER A 23 1.40 9.08 6.07
C SER A 23 1.43 9.72 7.45
N VAL A 24 1.16 11.03 7.52
CA VAL A 24 1.15 11.78 8.78
C VAL A 24 0.08 11.25 9.74
N THR A 25 -1.14 11.01 9.24
CA THR A 25 -2.21 10.47 10.08
C THR A 25 -1.87 9.06 10.58
N CYS A 26 -1.36 8.19 9.69
CA CYS A 26 -0.91 6.87 10.10
C CYS A 26 0.23 6.93 11.13
N LYS A 27 1.18 7.87 10.96
CA LYS A 27 2.27 8.12 11.90
C LYS A 27 1.74 8.48 13.28
N ASN A 28 0.86 9.46 13.35
CA ASN A 28 0.32 9.95 14.61
C ASN A 28 -0.48 8.88 15.37
N VAL A 29 -1.20 8.05 14.62
CA VAL A 29 -2.02 6.99 15.23
C VAL A 29 -1.19 5.80 15.71
N TRP A 30 -0.19 5.36 14.92
CA TRP A 30 0.43 4.06 15.13
C TRP A 30 1.90 4.11 15.55
N THR A 31 2.66 5.09 15.11
CA THR A 31 4.13 5.07 15.30
C THR A 31 4.72 6.33 15.91
N ASN A 32 3.89 7.30 16.34
CA ASN A 32 4.35 8.49 17.04
C ASN A 32 4.51 8.20 18.54
N ARG A 33 5.46 7.33 18.87
CA ARG A 33 5.74 6.88 20.24
C ARG A 33 7.18 6.42 20.37
N GLU A 34 7.64 6.33 21.62
CA GLU A 34 9.01 5.98 21.98
C GLU A 34 9.46 4.65 21.36
N GLY A 35 10.64 4.66 20.77
CA GLY A 35 11.26 3.53 20.08
C GLY A 35 10.79 3.32 18.63
N MET A 36 9.79 4.07 18.18
CA MET A 36 9.22 3.98 16.83
C MET A 36 9.28 5.31 16.04
N GLU A 37 10.06 6.26 16.52
CA GLU A 37 10.14 7.61 15.94
C GLU A 37 10.56 7.57 14.47
N TYR A 38 11.47 6.66 14.12
CA TYR A 38 11.96 6.49 12.75
C TYR A 38 10.99 5.69 11.85
N ALA A 39 10.01 4.99 12.42
CA ALA A 39 9.16 4.05 11.69
C ALA A 39 7.97 4.73 11.02
N TRP A 40 7.71 4.36 9.77
CA TRP A 40 6.57 4.82 8.98
C TRP A 40 5.82 3.62 8.39
N PHE A 41 4.72 3.21 9.01
CA PHE A 41 3.92 2.09 8.50
C PHE A 41 3.35 2.38 7.12
N ASN A 42 2.92 3.61 6.89
CA ASN A 42 2.58 4.11 5.57
C ASN A 42 3.46 5.32 5.26
N ASN A 43 4.07 5.35 4.09
CA ASN A 43 4.81 6.49 3.56
C ASN A 43 4.48 6.67 2.09
N VAL A 44 4.76 7.84 1.54
CA VAL A 44 4.62 8.12 0.11
C VAL A 44 6.00 8.46 -0.43
N GLU A 45 6.44 7.69 -1.40
CA GLU A 45 7.74 7.88 -2.05
C GLU A 45 7.56 8.61 -3.37
N THR A 46 8.53 9.43 -3.73
CA THR A 46 8.65 9.97 -5.08
C THR A 46 9.39 8.96 -5.96
N LYS A 47 8.86 8.66 -7.12
CA LYS A 47 9.48 7.80 -8.13
C LYS A 47 9.75 8.57 -9.42
N PRO A 48 10.94 8.39 -10.02
CA PRO A 48 12.10 7.58 -9.59
C PRO A 48 12.74 8.09 -8.30
N GLY A 49 13.24 7.18 -7.46
CA GLY A 49 13.87 7.51 -6.19
C GLY A 49 14.36 6.28 -5.43
N ILE A 50 15.10 6.49 -4.35
CA ILE A 50 15.70 5.40 -3.57
C ILE A 50 14.77 4.79 -2.51
N GLY A 51 13.68 5.48 -2.18
CA GLY A 51 12.68 5.01 -1.22
C GLY A 51 13.11 4.96 0.24
N TYR A 52 12.29 4.30 1.09
CA TYR A 52 12.46 4.22 2.53
C TYR A 52 12.16 2.80 3.07
N PRO A 53 13.13 2.12 3.68
CA PRO A 53 14.54 2.51 3.82
C PRO A 53 15.22 2.71 2.46
N LYS A 54 16.36 3.41 2.46
CA LYS A 54 17.11 3.74 1.25
C LYS A 54 17.40 2.47 0.44
N GLU A 55 17.13 2.51 -0.86
CA GLU A 55 17.34 1.42 -1.82
C GLU A 55 16.62 0.10 -1.47
N TRP A 56 15.44 0.16 -0.84
CA TRP A 56 14.72 -1.04 -0.41
C TRP A 56 14.41 -2.04 -1.54
N GLU A 57 14.29 -1.58 -2.78
CA GLU A 57 14.03 -2.42 -3.96
C GLU A 57 15.27 -3.23 -4.39
N ASN A 58 16.46 -2.85 -3.93
CA ASN A 58 17.69 -3.56 -4.27
C ASN A 58 17.83 -4.88 -3.50
N GLN A 59 17.21 -5.93 -4.01
CA GLN A 59 17.23 -7.24 -3.35
C GLN A 59 18.58 -7.98 -3.47
N LYS A 60 19.54 -7.46 -4.25
CA LYS A 60 20.94 -7.94 -4.19
C LYS A 60 21.59 -7.54 -2.87
N ARG A 61 21.21 -6.39 -2.32
CA ARG A 61 21.62 -5.92 -1.00
C ARG A 61 20.80 -6.56 0.13
N TRP A 62 19.46 -6.59 -0.03
CA TRP A 62 18.55 -6.83 1.09
C TRP A 62 18.10 -8.28 1.25
N ASN A 63 18.25 -9.12 0.24
CA ASN A 63 17.89 -10.56 0.26
C ASN A 63 16.48 -10.87 0.77
N GLY A 64 15.50 -9.98 0.58
CA GLY A 64 14.11 -10.20 0.99
C GLY A 64 13.31 -11.01 -0.03
N GLY A 65 12.14 -11.52 0.40
CA GLY A 65 11.25 -12.28 -0.45
C GLY A 65 11.66 -13.74 -0.65
N TRP A 66 11.23 -14.32 -1.76
CA TRP A 66 11.45 -15.72 -2.09
C TRP A 66 12.33 -15.87 -3.33
N ARG A 67 13.01 -17.01 -3.43
CA ARG A 67 13.69 -17.45 -4.64
C ARG A 67 13.24 -18.86 -5.02
N ARG A 68 13.20 -19.12 -6.32
CA ARG A 68 12.93 -20.46 -6.87
C ARG A 68 14.23 -21.24 -7.01
N LYS A 69 14.27 -22.45 -6.46
CA LYS A 69 15.38 -23.39 -6.60
C LYS A 69 15.34 -24.11 -7.96
N LYS A 70 16.44 -24.73 -8.33
CA LYS A 70 16.53 -25.56 -9.55
C LYS A 70 15.51 -26.73 -9.56
N ASN A 71 15.15 -27.24 -8.39
CA ASN A 71 14.13 -28.29 -8.23
C ASN A 71 12.68 -27.79 -8.27
N GLY A 72 12.45 -26.54 -8.58
CA GLY A 72 11.12 -25.93 -8.67
C GLY A 72 10.54 -25.40 -7.35
N LYS A 73 11.05 -25.80 -6.20
CA LYS A 73 10.59 -25.33 -4.89
C LYS A 73 11.05 -23.89 -4.61
N ILE A 74 10.25 -23.16 -3.85
CA ILE A 74 10.61 -21.82 -3.36
C ILE A 74 11.22 -21.91 -1.96
N GLU A 75 12.13 -21.00 -1.68
CA GLU A 75 12.68 -20.78 -0.33
C GLU A 75 12.87 -19.28 -0.06
N PRO A 76 12.80 -18.83 1.20
CA PRO A 76 13.15 -17.46 1.55
C PRO A 76 14.57 -17.12 1.10
N ARG A 77 14.80 -15.92 0.54
CA ARG A 77 16.15 -15.48 0.11
C ARG A 77 17.13 -15.39 1.27
N ILE A 78 16.66 -15.04 2.46
CA ILE A 78 17.50 -15.05 3.69
C ILE A 78 18.00 -16.44 4.09
N GLY A 79 17.51 -17.50 3.43
CA GLY A 79 17.91 -18.89 3.62
C GLY A 79 16.85 -19.77 4.29
N GLY A 80 17.09 -21.08 4.27
CA GLY A 80 16.23 -22.06 4.94
C GLY A 80 16.34 -22.02 6.47
N LYS A 81 15.53 -22.84 7.15
CA LYS A 81 15.39 -22.83 8.63
C LYS A 81 16.72 -22.84 9.40
N TRP A 82 17.70 -23.64 8.98
CA TRP A 82 19.02 -23.73 9.63
C TRP A 82 19.83 -22.43 9.50
N ARG A 83 19.81 -21.81 8.33
CA ARG A 83 20.49 -20.53 8.13
C ARG A 83 19.84 -19.41 8.93
N VAL A 84 18.50 -19.39 8.97
CA VAL A 84 17.74 -18.45 9.79
C VAL A 84 18.09 -18.60 11.27
N LEU A 85 18.20 -19.83 11.79
CA LEU A 85 18.62 -20.09 13.18
C LEU A 85 20.06 -19.64 13.44
N ALA A 86 20.98 -19.90 12.51
CA ALA A 86 22.37 -19.44 12.63
C ALA A 86 22.47 -17.90 12.63
N ASN A 87 21.64 -17.24 11.84
CA ASN A 87 21.62 -15.79 11.71
C ASN A 87 20.90 -15.05 12.86
N ILE A 88 20.33 -15.74 13.84
CA ILE A 88 19.75 -15.10 15.02
C ILE A 88 20.78 -14.20 15.73
N PHE A 89 22.04 -14.62 15.79
CA PHE A 89 23.12 -13.90 16.45
C PHE A 89 23.84 -12.89 15.56
N ALA A 90 23.72 -13.01 14.25
CA ALA A 90 24.37 -12.12 13.28
C ALA A 90 23.52 -12.03 12.03
N ASN A 91 22.56 -11.09 11.98
CA ASN A 91 21.70 -10.88 10.84
C ASN A 91 22.30 -9.80 9.90
N PRO A 92 22.98 -10.19 8.81
CA PRO A 92 23.70 -9.26 7.93
C PRO A 92 22.79 -8.42 7.04
N ASP A 93 21.51 -8.82 6.88
CA ASP A 93 20.58 -8.22 5.94
C ASP A 93 19.60 -7.23 6.63
N LEU A 94 19.97 -6.72 7.81
CA LEU A 94 19.18 -5.72 8.53
C LEU A 94 19.49 -4.31 8.02
N PRO A 95 18.46 -3.46 7.85
CA PRO A 95 18.66 -2.03 7.69
C PRO A 95 19.28 -1.43 8.96
N GLU A 96 20.26 -0.57 8.77
CA GLU A 96 20.88 0.26 9.79
C GLU A 96 20.16 1.60 9.92
N ILE A 97 20.51 2.40 10.92
CA ILE A 97 19.88 3.71 11.11
C ILE A 97 20.14 4.65 9.91
N ASP A 98 21.30 4.51 9.27
CA ASP A 98 21.68 5.32 8.12
C ASP A 98 20.87 4.98 6.84
N ASP A 99 20.23 3.82 6.81
CA ASP A 99 19.30 3.45 5.75
C ASP A 99 17.93 4.12 5.92
N TYR A 100 17.67 4.64 7.10
CA TYR A 100 16.51 5.44 7.42
C TYR A 100 16.89 6.92 7.51
N TYR A 101 15.87 7.78 7.58
CA TYR A 101 16.08 9.20 7.87
C TYR A 101 16.06 9.41 9.38
N GLU A 102 16.96 10.25 9.87
CA GLU A 102 17.01 10.59 11.29
C GLU A 102 15.72 11.34 11.70
N PRO A 103 14.94 10.82 12.65
CA PRO A 103 13.74 11.50 13.10
C PRO A 103 14.09 12.74 13.93
N PHE A 104 13.36 13.83 13.68
CA PHE A 104 13.58 15.08 14.37
C PHE A 104 12.29 15.72 14.85
N THR A 105 12.41 16.60 15.80
CA THR A 105 11.36 17.50 16.26
C THR A 105 11.82 18.94 16.16
N ILE A 106 10.88 19.87 16.26
CA ILE A 106 11.21 21.30 16.36
C ILE A 106 11.27 21.68 17.83
N ASP A 107 12.26 22.51 18.22
CA ASP A 107 12.43 23.02 19.57
C ASP A 107 11.38 24.11 19.87
N TYR A 108 10.13 23.70 20.05
CA TYR A 108 9.02 24.63 20.32
C TYR A 108 9.16 25.35 21.67
N GLU A 109 9.78 24.71 22.66
CA GLU A 109 10.00 25.30 23.96
C GLU A 109 10.92 26.54 23.86
N HIS A 110 11.93 26.45 23.01
CA HIS A 110 12.79 27.58 22.70
C HIS A 110 12.03 28.76 22.07
N LEU A 111 11.10 28.46 21.16
CA LEU A 111 10.25 29.49 20.55
C LEU A 111 9.32 30.15 21.57
N GLN A 112 8.70 29.36 22.43
CA GLN A 112 7.76 29.86 23.45
C GLN A 112 8.42 30.69 24.55
N LYS A 113 9.66 30.34 24.92
CA LYS A 113 10.43 31.02 25.96
C LYS A 113 11.39 32.08 25.43
N ALA A 114 11.43 32.29 24.12
CA ALA A 114 12.28 33.30 23.53
C ALA A 114 11.90 34.69 24.04
N PRO A 115 12.85 35.50 24.47
CA PRO A 115 12.57 36.87 24.89
C PRO A 115 12.05 37.70 23.73
N GLU A 116 11.24 38.70 24.03
CA GLU A 116 10.79 39.68 23.03
C GLU A 116 11.99 40.42 22.44
N MET A 117 12.17 40.31 21.13
CA MET A 117 13.31 40.82 20.39
C MET A 117 12.87 41.41 19.06
N GLN A 118 13.70 42.30 18.49
CA GLN A 118 13.47 42.85 17.15
C GLN A 118 13.56 41.79 16.04
N ALA A 119 14.31 40.70 16.27
CA ALA A 119 14.43 39.57 15.35
C ALA A 119 13.57 38.41 15.85
N SER A 120 12.81 37.78 14.94
CA SER A 120 12.02 36.59 15.28
C SER A 120 12.93 35.40 15.63
N PRO A 121 12.63 34.65 16.69
CA PRO A 121 13.37 33.47 17.02
C PRO A 121 13.19 32.42 15.92
N THR A 122 14.24 31.68 15.59
CA THR A 122 14.20 30.61 14.58
C THR A 122 14.03 29.28 15.26
N ALA A 123 13.01 28.53 14.84
CA ALA A 123 12.86 27.14 15.23
C ALA A 123 14.03 26.31 14.69
N ARG A 124 14.65 25.51 15.54
CA ARG A 124 15.75 24.63 15.15
C ARG A 124 15.35 23.18 15.31
N PRO A 125 15.71 22.31 14.34
CA PRO A 125 15.46 20.88 14.48
C PRO A 125 16.37 20.28 15.54
N ARG A 126 15.82 19.32 16.27
CA ARG A 126 16.53 18.53 17.26
C ARG A 126 16.31 17.06 16.96
N SER A 127 17.38 16.29 16.92
CA SER A 127 17.31 14.83 16.74
C SER A 127 16.50 14.18 17.87
N LEU A 128 15.58 13.27 17.50
CA LEU A 128 14.87 12.44 18.47
C LEU A 128 15.71 11.26 18.95
N ILE A 129 16.87 11.01 18.32
CA ILE A 129 17.80 9.95 18.70
C ILE A 129 18.83 10.47 19.69
N THR A 130 19.55 11.53 19.32
CA THR A 130 20.64 12.08 20.15
C THR A 130 20.19 13.15 21.12
N GLY A 131 19.05 13.78 20.88
CA GLY A 131 18.58 14.96 21.61
C GLY A 131 19.33 16.25 21.28
N GLU A 132 20.32 16.23 20.41
CA GLU A 132 21.13 17.38 20.03
C GLU A 132 20.50 18.16 18.87
N ARG A 133 20.94 19.39 18.68
CA ARG A 133 20.54 20.20 17.52
C ARG A 133 21.15 19.65 16.26
N MET A 134 20.33 19.52 15.22
CA MET A 134 20.77 19.07 13.91
C MET A 134 21.33 20.25 13.10
N GLU A 135 22.48 20.07 12.49
CA GLU A 135 23.08 21.05 11.57
C GLU A 135 22.40 21.00 10.20
N LYS A 136 22.01 19.82 9.77
CA LYS A 136 21.33 19.55 8.51
C LYS A 136 20.07 18.72 8.75
N ILE A 137 18.96 19.14 8.15
CA ILE A 137 17.74 18.33 8.10
C ILE A 137 17.80 17.49 6.83
N GLU A 138 17.82 16.18 6.98
CA GLU A 138 17.43 15.28 5.92
C GLU A 138 15.93 15.02 6.08
N TRP A 139 15.14 15.47 5.11
CA TRP A 139 13.70 15.31 5.14
C TRP A 139 13.36 13.81 5.19
N GLY A 140 12.40 13.45 6.01
CA GLY A 140 11.97 12.07 6.18
C GLY A 140 11.33 11.47 4.92
N PRO A 141 10.87 10.21 5.00
CA PRO A 141 10.42 9.42 3.86
C PRO A 141 9.25 10.00 3.07
N ASN A 142 8.63 11.06 3.57
CA ASN A 142 7.52 11.75 2.91
C ASN A 142 7.95 12.97 2.09
N TRP A 143 9.15 13.45 2.31
CA TRP A 143 9.68 14.67 1.70
C TRP A 143 10.98 14.34 1.02
N GLU A 144 10.98 13.18 0.38
CA GLU A 144 12.18 12.72 -0.29
C GLU A 144 12.90 13.88 -0.95
N GLU A 145 14.13 14.00 -0.56
CA GLU A 145 15.09 14.96 -1.00
C GLU A 145 14.62 15.66 -2.26
N ILE A 146 13.77 16.67 -2.05
CA ILE A 146 13.37 17.56 -3.10
C ILE A 146 12.74 16.82 -4.31
N LEU A 147 11.50 16.30 -4.12
CA LEU A 147 10.67 15.83 -5.24
C LEU A 147 11.39 14.90 -6.22
N GLY A 148 12.05 13.86 -5.68
CA GLY A 148 12.77 12.87 -6.46
C GLY A 148 14.30 12.94 -6.32
N GLY A 149 14.84 13.85 -5.50
CA GLY A 149 16.25 13.94 -5.16
C GLY A 149 17.17 14.35 -6.31
N GLU A 150 18.45 14.36 -6.04
CA GLU A 150 19.48 14.58 -7.04
C GLU A 150 19.52 13.45 -8.07
N PHE A 151 20.02 13.74 -9.27
CA PHE A 151 20.18 12.75 -10.34
C PHE A 151 20.86 11.46 -9.87
N VAL A 152 21.88 11.58 -9.01
CA VAL A 152 22.65 10.44 -8.49
C VAL A 152 21.74 9.46 -7.73
N ASN A 153 20.79 9.96 -6.94
CA ASN A 153 19.85 9.14 -6.18
C ASN A 153 18.76 8.55 -7.09
N ARG A 154 18.22 9.35 -8.01
CA ARG A 154 17.24 8.85 -9.00
C ARG A 154 17.82 7.76 -9.88
N ALA A 155 19.08 7.90 -10.30
CA ALA A 155 19.78 6.93 -11.14
C ALA A 155 20.00 5.56 -10.46
N LYS A 156 19.89 5.49 -9.14
CA LYS A 156 19.94 4.22 -8.37
C LYS A 156 18.63 3.44 -8.37
N ASP A 157 17.54 4.05 -8.83
CA ASP A 157 16.25 3.36 -8.92
C ASP A 157 16.36 2.13 -9.83
N VAL A 158 16.07 0.95 -9.27
CA VAL A 158 16.22 -0.33 -9.96
C VAL A 158 15.26 -0.48 -11.15
N ASN A 159 14.16 0.27 -11.14
CA ASN A 159 13.15 0.22 -12.21
C ASN A 159 13.65 0.83 -13.52
N PHE A 160 14.81 1.51 -13.51
CA PHE A 160 15.48 1.94 -14.74
C PHE A 160 16.23 0.80 -15.46
N GLU A 161 16.16 -0.44 -14.99
CA GLU A 161 16.78 -1.55 -15.72
C GLU A 161 16.18 -1.67 -17.13
N GLY A 162 17.06 -1.59 -18.15
CA GLY A 162 16.65 -1.59 -19.56
C GLY A 162 16.00 -0.28 -20.05
N VAL A 163 16.02 0.79 -19.27
CA VAL A 163 15.58 2.13 -19.64
C VAL A 163 16.79 3.06 -19.77
N GLN A 164 16.76 3.98 -20.72
CA GLN A 164 17.87 4.94 -20.93
C GLN A 164 17.90 5.97 -19.80
N LYS A 165 18.69 5.68 -18.76
CA LYS A 165 18.81 6.50 -17.53
C LYS A 165 19.24 7.93 -17.84
N GLU A 166 20.14 8.12 -18.80
CA GLU A 166 20.69 9.41 -19.17
C GLU A 166 19.61 10.36 -19.70
N ILE A 167 18.62 9.83 -20.39
CA ILE A 167 17.52 10.63 -20.95
C ILE A 167 16.50 10.98 -19.86
N TYR A 168 16.08 9.98 -19.09
CA TYR A 168 14.99 10.16 -18.11
C TYR A 168 15.46 10.68 -16.76
N GLY A 169 16.75 10.67 -16.50
CA GLY A 169 17.37 11.22 -15.29
C GLY A 169 17.62 12.73 -15.35
N GLN A 170 17.67 13.33 -16.56
CA GLN A 170 17.87 14.78 -16.73
C GLN A 170 16.60 15.56 -16.37
N PHE A 171 16.78 16.73 -15.76
CA PHE A 171 15.67 17.53 -15.23
C PHE A 171 14.57 17.84 -16.27
N GLU A 172 14.95 18.16 -17.50
CA GLU A 172 14.00 18.49 -18.56
C GLU A 172 13.13 17.31 -19.03
N ASN A 173 13.63 16.08 -18.89
CA ASN A 173 12.97 14.86 -19.32
C ASN A 173 12.50 13.98 -18.16
N THR A 174 12.71 14.41 -16.93
CA THR A 174 12.34 13.64 -15.74
C THR A 174 10.81 13.54 -15.64
N PHE A 175 10.32 12.34 -15.56
CA PHE A 175 8.96 12.09 -15.08
C PHE A 175 8.99 11.92 -13.55
N MET A 176 7.85 12.16 -12.93
CA MET A 176 7.66 11.99 -11.50
C MET A 176 6.29 11.40 -11.23
N MET A 177 6.25 10.46 -10.32
CA MET A 177 5.02 9.91 -9.76
C MET A 177 5.16 9.67 -8.28
N TYR A 178 4.06 9.53 -7.56
CA TYR A 178 4.05 9.21 -6.14
C TYR A 178 3.65 7.76 -5.92
N LEU A 179 4.39 7.06 -5.06
CA LEU A 179 4.16 5.68 -4.69
C LEU A 179 3.88 5.57 -3.19
N PRO A 180 2.61 5.58 -2.78
CA PRO A 180 2.24 5.29 -1.39
C PRO A 180 2.56 3.83 -1.09
N ARG A 181 3.28 3.58 0.01
CA ARG A 181 3.70 2.23 0.43
C ARG A 181 3.29 1.93 1.86
N LEU A 182 2.78 0.73 2.04
CA LEU A 182 2.45 0.17 3.34
C LEU A 182 2.81 -1.33 3.34
N CYS A 183 2.46 -2.08 4.40
CA CYS A 183 2.61 -3.53 4.36
C CYS A 183 1.66 -4.12 3.32
N GLU A 184 2.16 -5.02 2.49
CA GLU A 184 1.41 -5.63 1.39
C GLU A 184 0.47 -6.77 1.84
N HIS A 185 0.50 -7.18 3.10
CA HIS A 185 -0.29 -8.28 3.68
C HIS A 185 -0.39 -9.52 2.77
N CYS A 186 0.75 -9.93 2.25
CA CYS A 186 0.95 -10.93 1.20
C CYS A 186 0.19 -12.25 1.43
N LEU A 187 -0.20 -12.94 0.35
CA LEU A 187 -0.71 -14.31 0.40
C LEU A 187 0.40 -15.31 0.76
N ASN A 188 1.62 -15.08 0.25
CA ASN A 188 2.80 -15.88 0.53
C ASN A 188 3.87 -15.04 1.28
N PRO A 189 3.64 -14.73 2.58
CA PRO A 189 4.45 -13.77 3.31
C PRO A 189 5.82 -14.33 3.70
N ALA A 190 6.90 -13.84 3.05
CA ALA A 190 8.26 -14.22 3.38
C ALA A 190 8.66 -13.88 4.83
N CYS A 191 8.06 -12.85 5.40
CA CYS A 191 8.29 -12.45 6.79
C CYS A 191 7.75 -13.48 7.80
N VAL A 192 6.63 -14.15 7.49
CA VAL A 192 6.10 -15.27 8.31
C VAL A 192 7.06 -16.44 8.26
N ALA A 193 7.49 -16.83 7.05
CA ALA A 193 8.44 -17.93 6.86
C ALA A 193 9.83 -17.65 7.50
N ALA A 194 10.19 -16.38 7.65
CA ALA A 194 11.46 -15.95 8.24
C ALA A 194 11.45 -15.93 9.76
N CYS A 195 10.30 -16.04 10.44
CA CYS A 195 10.21 -15.89 11.88
C CYS A 195 10.48 -17.23 12.60
N PRO A 196 11.60 -17.40 13.35
CA PRO A 196 11.89 -18.66 14.02
C PRO A 196 10.94 -18.97 15.18
N SER A 197 10.39 -17.93 15.84
CA SER A 197 9.46 -18.10 16.97
C SER A 197 8.01 -18.31 16.57
N GLY A 198 7.67 -18.18 15.28
CA GLY A 198 6.28 -18.22 14.82
C GLY A 198 5.41 -17.05 15.32
N ALA A 199 6.04 -15.96 15.79
CA ALA A 199 5.32 -14.81 16.31
C ALA A 199 4.56 -14.04 15.21
N ILE A 200 5.06 -14.06 13.97
CA ILE A 200 4.38 -13.42 12.86
C ILE A 200 3.49 -14.44 12.15
N TYR A 201 2.24 -14.09 11.93
CA TYR A 201 1.23 -14.99 11.40
C TYR A 201 0.24 -14.25 10.49
N LYS A 202 -0.48 -15.00 9.68
CA LYS A 202 -1.57 -14.52 8.83
C LYS A 202 -2.89 -14.95 9.46
N ARG A 203 -3.78 -13.99 9.70
CA ARG A 203 -5.13 -14.27 10.21
C ARG A 203 -5.91 -15.06 9.17
N GLU A 204 -6.72 -16.01 9.62
CA GLU A 204 -7.53 -16.82 8.71
C GLU A 204 -8.81 -16.11 8.27
N GLU A 205 -9.37 -15.27 9.14
CA GLU A 205 -10.64 -14.58 8.96
C GLU A 205 -10.61 -13.44 7.93
N ASP A 206 -9.50 -12.72 7.83
CA ASP A 206 -9.39 -11.53 6.97
C ASP A 206 -8.09 -11.46 6.17
N GLY A 207 -7.20 -12.41 6.36
CA GLY A 207 -5.91 -12.49 5.69
C GLY A 207 -4.89 -11.43 6.12
N ILE A 208 -5.13 -10.65 7.17
CA ILE A 208 -4.20 -9.66 7.68
C ILE A 208 -3.02 -10.36 8.35
N VAL A 209 -1.80 -9.93 8.03
CA VAL A 209 -0.57 -10.44 8.65
C VAL A 209 -0.25 -9.62 9.88
N LEU A 210 -0.15 -10.26 11.05
CA LEU A 210 0.11 -9.65 12.35
C LEU A 210 1.35 -10.22 13.03
N ILE A 211 1.78 -9.57 14.10
CA ILE A 211 2.87 -10.04 14.98
C ILE A 211 2.32 -10.18 16.39
N ASP A 212 2.33 -11.39 16.90
CA ASP A 212 2.06 -11.69 18.29
C ASP A 212 3.21 -11.14 19.16
N GLN A 213 2.93 -10.12 19.95
CA GLN A 213 3.92 -9.42 20.73
C GLN A 213 4.47 -10.29 21.88
N ASP A 214 3.68 -11.22 22.42
CA ASP A 214 4.12 -12.12 23.49
C ASP A 214 5.10 -13.17 22.99
N LYS A 215 4.91 -13.67 21.77
CA LYS A 215 5.79 -14.63 21.11
C LYS A 215 7.01 -13.99 20.44
N CYS A 216 6.98 -12.70 20.14
CA CYS A 216 8.08 -12.01 19.48
C CYS A 216 9.31 -11.99 20.39
N ARG A 217 10.47 -12.44 19.86
CA ARG A 217 11.76 -12.48 20.57
C ARG A 217 12.76 -11.43 20.10
N GLY A 218 12.32 -10.50 19.23
CA GLY A 218 13.16 -9.40 18.79
C GLY A 218 14.31 -9.77 17.86
N TRP A 219 14.32 -10.97 17.26
CA TRP A 219 15.43 -11.42 16.40
C TRP A 219 15.48 -10.73 15.04
N ARG A 220 14.48 -9.95 14.69
CA ARG A 220 14.41 -9.11 13.49
C ARG A 220 14.53 -9.85 12.14
N MET A 221 14.46 -11.20 12.13
CA MET A 221 14.51 -11.99 10.90
C MET A 221 13.35 -11.66 9.94
N CYS A 222 12.20 -11.26 10.47
CA CYS A 222 11.06 -10.77 9.67
C CYS A 222 11.36 -9.46 8.95
N VAL A 223 12.19 -8.58 9.52
CA VAL A 223 12.64 -7.33 8.88
C VAL A 223 13.47 -7.65 7.65
N SER A 224 14.46 -8.55 7.78
CA SER A 224 15.28 -9.01 6.66
C SER A 224 14.46 -9.76 5.63
N GLY A 225 13.56 -10.66 6.05
CA GLY A 225 12.73 -11.47 5.17
C GLY A 225 11.72 -10.69 4.34
N CYS A 226 11.27 -9.52 4.81
CA CYS A 226 10.34 -8.68 4.07
C CYS A 226 11.04 -7.96 2.90
N PRO A 227 10.68 -8.21 1.63
CA PRO A 227 11.31 -7.54 0.51
C PRO A 227 10.91 -6.06 0.42
N TYR A 228 9.73 -5.70 0.93
CA TYR A 228 9.23 -4.33 0.97
C TYR A 228 9.77 -3.53 2.15
N LYS A 229 10.50 -4.14 3.09
CA LYS A 229 11.06 -3.51 4.30
C LYS A 229 10.01 -2.72 5.11
N LYS A 230 8.80 -3.26 5.22
CA LYS A 230 7.67 -2.66 5.95
C LYS A 230 7.44 -3.29 7.33
N ILE A 231 8.50 -3.84 7.92
CA ILE A 231 8.55 -4.29 9.31
C ILE A 231 9.64 -3.49 10.00
N TYR A 232 9.33 -2.98 11.16
CA TYR A 232 10.20 -2.10 11.95
C TYR A 232 10.48 -2.73 13.30
N TYR A 233 11.56 -2.34 13.93
CA TYR A 233 11.91 -2.78 15.27
C TYR A 233 11.66 -1.65 16.25
N ASN A 234 10.87 -1.93 17.28
CA ASN A 234 10.66 -0.98 18.37
C ASN A 234 11.80 -1.11 19.36
N TRP A 235 12.63 -0.08 19.44
CA TRP A 235 13.82 -0.05 20.30
C TRP A 235 13.50 0.06 21.78
N SER A 236 12.32 0.59 22.14
CA SER A 236 11.87 0.67 23.54
C SER A 236 11.37 -0.68 24.03
N SER A 237 10.51 -1.36 23.26
CA SER A 237 9.93 -2.65 23.68
C SER A 237 10.78 -3.87 23.33
N GLY A 238 11.78 -3.73 22.43
CA GLY A 238 12.58 -4.85 21.94
C GLY A 238 11.81 -5.80 21.01
N LYS A 239 10.73 -5.36 20.39
CA LYS A 239 9.83 -6.17 19.56
C LYS A 239 9.75 -5.64 18.14
N SER A 240 9.40 -6.53 17.18
CA SER A 240 9.11 -6.10 15.80
C SER A 240 7.67 -5.69 15.68
N GLU A 241 7.45 -4.64 14.90
CA GLU A 241 6.12 -4.08 14.63
C GLU A 241 5.93 -3.72 13.15
N LYS A 242 4.70 -3.70 12.67
CA LYS A 242 4.35 -3.39 11.30
C LYS A 242 2.92 -2.88 11.18
N CYS A 243 2.57 -2.36 10.01
CA CYS A 243 1.19 -2.04 9.68
C CYS A 243 0.27 -3.23 10.01
N ILE A 244 -0.76 -2.99 10.78
CA ILE A 244 -1.79 -3.96 11.18
C ILE A 244 -3.05 -3.86 10.32
N PHE A 245 -3.01 -3.13 9.21
CA PHE A 245 -4.15 -2.83 8.33
C PHE A 245 -5.33 -2.18 9.06
N CYS A 246 -5.06 -1.54 10.19
CA CYS A 246 -6.08 -0.98 11.10
C CYS A 246 -7.19 -2.00 11.43
N TYR A 247 -6.84 -3.28 11.69
CA TYR A 247 -7.82 -4.36 11.83
C TYR A 247 -8.94 -4.05 12.84
N PRO A 248 -8.72 -3.30 13.96
CA PRO A 248 -9.83 -2.97 14.84
C PRO A 248 -10.90 -2.10 14.18
N ARG A 249 -10.50 -1.28 13.18
CA ARG A 249 -11.45 -0.50 12.38
C ARG A 249 -12.12 -1.36 11.30
N ILE A 250 -11.34 -2.24 10.67
CA ILE A 250 -11.87 -3.18 9.66
C ILE A 250 -12.94 -4.08 10.28
N GLU A 251 -12.72 -4.60 11.48
CA GLU A 251 -13.69 -5.41 12.22
C GLU A 251 -14.98 -4.63 12.53
N ALA A 252 -14.88 -3.33 12.73
CA ALA A 252 -16.02 -2.43 12.92
C ALA A 252 -16.61 -1.91 11.58
N GLY A 253 -16.26 -2.49 10.42
CA GLY A 253 -16.76 -2.04 9.12
C GLY A 253 -16.20 -0.68 8.67
N GLN A 254 -15.15 -0.16 9.32
CA GLN A 254 -14.56 1.13 9.02
C GLN A 254 -13.29 1.00 8.18
N PRO A 255 -13.00 1.94 7.28
CA PRO A 255 -11.78 1.91 6.49
C PRO A 255 -10.54 2.17 7.34
N THR A 256 -9.39 1.77 6.81
CA THR A 256 -8.09 2.10 7.43
C THR A 256 -7.91 3.61 7.52
N VAL A 257 -7.23 4.09 8.56
CA VAL A 257 -6.99 5.53 8.79
C VAL A 257 -6.38 6.21 7.55
N CYS A 258 -5.39 5.58 6.92
CA CYS A 258 -4.74 6.12 5.73
C CYS A 258 -5.65 6.14 4.48
N SER A 259 -6.69 5.33 4.45
CA SER A 259 -7.68 5.32 3.35
C SER A 259 -8.73 6.41 3.54
N GLU A 260 -9.21 6.56 4.75
CA GLU A 260 -10.24 7.54 5.09
C GLU A 260 -9.72 8.98 4.97
N THR A 261 -8.50 9.24 5.44
CA THR A 261 -7.87 10.57 5.39
C THR A 261 -7.28 10.94 4.04
N CYS A 262 -7.40 10.09 3.02
CA CYS A 262 -6.83 10.33 1.72
C CYS A 262 -7.56 11.43 0.96
N VAL A 263 -6.91 12.60 0.81
CA VAL A 263 -7.47 13.77 0.11
C VAL A 263 -7.80 13.47 -1.36
N GLY A 264 -6.92 12.75 -2.06
CA GLY A 264 -7.11 12.38 -3.47
C GLY A 264 -8.11 11.25 -3.71
N ARG A 265 -8.67 10.65 -2.63
CA ARG A 265 -9.58 9.49 -2.72
C ARG A 265 -9.01 8.35 -3.55
N ILE A 266 -7.72 8.05 -3.38
CA ILE A 266 -7.01 7.08 -4.22
C ILE A 266 -7.06 5.65 -3.68
N ARG A 267 -7.59 5.45 -2.47
CA ARG A 267 -7.55 4.16 -1.76
C ARG A 267 -8.91 3.51 -1.77
N TYR A 268 -8.91 2.23 -2.11
CA TYR A 268 -10.08 1.38 -2.22
C TYR A 268 -9.86 0.13 -1.38
N LEU A 269 -10.87 -0.28 -0.63
CA LEU A 269 -10.85 -1.46 0.21
C LEU A 269 -11.97 -2.40 -0.22
N GLY A 270 -11.68 -3.67 -0.30
CA GLY A 270 -12.65 -4.69 -0.65
C GLY A 270 -12.15 -6.09 -0.35
N VAL A 271 -13.06 -7.05 -0.43
CA VAL A 271 -12.77 -8.46 -0.21
C VAL A 271 -12.47 -9.12 -1.54
N VAL A 272 -11.53 -10.07 -1.54
CA VAL A 272 -11.28 -10.98 -2.64
C VAL A 272 -11.29 -12.42 -2.15
N LEU A 273 -11.90 -13.31 -2.94
CA LEU A 273 -11.89 -14.75 -2.72
C LEU A 273 -10.74 -15.38 -3.49
N TYR A 274 -10.06 -16.36 -2.90
CA TYR A 274 -8.94 -17.04 -3.54
C TYR A 274 -8.85 -18.50 -3.14
N ASP A 275 -8.25 -19.30 -4.02
CA ASP A 275 -7.94 -20.71 -3.76
C ASP A 275 -6.61 -20.82 -3.00
N ALA A 276 -6.69 -21.16 -1.72
CA ALA A 276 -5.53 -21.25 -0.85
C ALA A 276 -4.58 -22.41 -1.24
N ASP A 277 -5.10 -23.47 -1.87
CA ASP A 277 -4.29 -24.62 -2.27
C ASP A 277 -3.34 -24.29 -3.44
N ARG A 278 -3.65 -23.24 -4.23
CA ARG A 278 -2.86 -22.81 -5.39
C ARG A 278 -1.80 -21.77 -5.12
N ILE A 279 -1.66 -21.29 -3.87
CA ILE A 279 -0.68 -20.23 -3.51
C ILE A 279 0.75 -20.67 -3.84
N GLU A 280 1.15 -21.90 -3.45
CA GLU A 280 2.52 -22.39 -3.68
C GLU A 280 2.79 -22.57 -5.19
N GLU A 281 1.82 -23.08 -5.94
CA GLU A 281 1.88 -23.21 -7.40
C GLU A 281 2.14 -21.85 -8.05
N ALA A 282 1.30 -20.86 -7.75
CA ALA A 282 1.42 -19.51 -8.30
C ALA A 282 2.76 -18.84 -7.94
N ALA A 283 3.22 -19.00 -6.69
CA ALA A 283 4.49 -18.42 -6.26
C ALA A 283 5.72 -19.14 -6.86
N SER A 284 5.57 -20.38 -7.34
CA SER A 284 6.68 -21.21 -7.85
C SER A 284 6.81 -21.24 -9.37
N VAL A 285 6.00 -20.50 -10.12
CA VAL A 285 6.10 -20.42 -11.59
C VAL A 285 7.52 -20.11 -12.05
N PRO A 286 8.00 -20.75 -13.15
CA PRO A 286 9.40 -20.62 -13.58
C PRO A 286 9.80 -19.19 -13.95
N SER A 287 9.01 -18.51 -14.76
CA SER A 287 9.28 -17.14 -15.22
C SER A 287 8.74 -16.11 -14.24
N GLU A 288 9.52 -15.09 -13.93
CA GLU A 288 9.08 -13.97 -13.08
C GLU A 288 8.02 -13.12 -13.78
N GLN A 289 8.04 -13.05 -15.11
CA GLN A 289 7.04 -12.34 -15.91
C GLN A 289 5.66 -12.98 -15.89
N ASP A 290 5.56 -14.26 -15.49
CA ASP A 290 4.29 -14.97 -15.38
C ASP A 290 3.65 -14.85 -13.99
N LEU A 291 4.34 -14.31 -12.99
CA LEU A 291 3.88 -14.20 -11.61
C LEU A 291 2.60 -13.37 -11.47
N TYR A 292 2.48 -12.28 -12.22
CA TYR A 292 1.25 -11.50 -12.23
C TYR A 292 0.06 -12.32 -12.71
N ALA A 293 0.18 -13.01 -13.83
CA ALA A 293 -0.87 -13.86 -14.36
C ALA A 293 -1.18 -15.04 -13.44
N ALA A 294 -0.14 -15.64 -12.83
CA ALA A 294 -0.30 -16.73 -11.87
C ALA A 294 -1.04 -16.25 -10.61
N GLN A 295 -0.75 -15.05 -10.12
CA GLN A 295 -1.46 -14.46 -8.99
C GLN A 295 -2.93 -14.19 -9.33
N LEU A 296 -3.23 -13.67 -10.51
CA LEU A 296 -4.62 -13.51 -10.94
C LEU A 296 -5.36 -14.84 -11.03
N GLY A 297 -4.67 -15.91 -11.45
CA GLY A 297 -5.25 -17.24 -11.62
C GLY A 297 -5.70 -17.93 -10.34
N ILE A 298 -5.31 -17.44 -9.15
CA ILE A 298 -5.77 -18.01 -7.88
C ILE A 298 -7.01 -17.30 -7.32
N PHE A 299 -7.35 -16.12 -7.86
CA PHE A 299 -8.56 -15.40 -7.45
C PHE A 299 -9.80 -15.99 -8.11
N LEU A 300 -10.88 -16.02 -7.35
CA LEU A 300 -12.12 -16.68 -7.73
C LEU A 300 -13.20 -15.63 -8.01
N ASN A 301 -14.10 -15.99 -8.94
CA ASN A 301 -15.22 -15.12 -9.29
C ASN A 301 -16.30 -15.17 -8.20
N PRO A 302 -16.58 -14.06 -7.49
CA PRO A 302 -17.58 -14.04 -6.43
C PRO A 302 -19.04 -14.08 -6.95
N HIS A 303 -19.23 -14.07 -8.27
CA HIS A 303 -20.54 -14.23 -8.91
C HIS A 303 -20.82 -15.66 -9.40
N ASP A 304 -19.83 -16.54 -9.30
CA ASP A 304 -19.96 -17.95 -9.69
C ASP A 304 -20.67 -18.73 -8.57
N PRO A 305 -21.84 -19.38 -8.84
CA PRO A 305 -22.57 -20.12 -7.84
C PRO A 305 -21.77 -21.29 -7.22
N GLU A 306 -20.90 -21.93 -8.00
CA GLU A 306 -20.07 -23.03 -7.49
C GLU A 306 -19.02 -22.52 -6.49
N VAL A 307 -18.42 -21.37 -6.80
CA VAL A 307 -17.48 -20.69 -5.88
C VAL A 307 -18.17 -20.29 -4.59
N ILE A 308 -19.37 -19.73 -4.68
CA ILE A 308 -20.14 -19.30 -3.50
C ILE A 308 -20.50 -20.50 -2.62
N ALA A 309 -21.05 -21.56 -3.20
CA ALA A 309 -21.42 -22.76 -2.44
C ALA A 309 -20.21 -23.39 -1.73
N GLN A 310 -19.05 -23.43 -2.40
CA GLN A 310 -17.82 -23.94 -1.77
C GLN A 310 -17.30 -22.97 -0.68
N ALA A 311 -17.40 -21.65 -0.89
CA ALA A 311 -16.97 -20.66 0.10
C ALA A 311 -17.81 -20.73 1.39
N GLU A 312 -19.13 -20.92 1.26
CA GLU A 312 -20.03 -21.15 2.39
C GLU A 312 -19.66 -22.46 3.12
N ALA A 313 -19.38 -23.53 2.38
CA ALA A 313 -18.93 -24.80 2.95
C ALA A 313 -17.57 -24.67 3.69
N ASP A 314 -16.69 -23.78 3.21
CA ASP A 314 -15.41 -23.47 3.84
C ASP A 314 -15.54 -22.47 5.02
N GLY A 315 -16.78 -22.03 5.36
CA GLY A 315 -17.10 -21.21 6.54
C GLY A 315 -16.99 -19.70 6.33
N ILE A 316 -17.03 -19.23 5.09
CA ILE A 316 -17.07 -17.79 4.79
C ILE A 316 -18.52 -17.30 4.97
N SER A 317 -18.73 -16.25 5.77
CA SER A 317 -20.06 -15.72 6.05
C SER A 317 -20.65 -14.94 4.87
N ASP A 318 -21.99 -14.83 4.85
CA ASP A 318 -22.75 -14.12 3.81
C ASP A 318 -22.30 -12.66 3.66
N SER A 319 -21.99 -11.98 4.75
CA SER A 319 -21.51 -10.59 4.72
C SER A 319 -20.18 -10.43 3.97
N TRP A 320 -19.29 -11.42 4.09
CA TRP A 320 -18.03 -11.47 3.34
C TRP A 320 -18.25 -11.78 1.86
N LEU A 321 -19.17 -12.68 1.55
CA LEU A 321 -19.53 -13.03 0.17
C LEU A 321 -20.19 -11.85 -0.54
N GLU A 322 -21.08 -11.14 0.13
CA GLU A 322 -21.69 -9.92 -0.40
C GLU A 322 -20.65 -8.81 -0.61
N ALA A 323 -19.73 -8.63 0.34
CA ALA A 323 -18.63 -7.70 0.18
C ALA A 323 -17.70 -8.08 -0.98
N ALA A 324 -17.45 -9.37 -1.22
CA ALA A 324 -16.65 -9.84 -2.35
C ALA A 324 -17.32 -9.52 -3.69
N ARG A 325 -18.64 -9.71 -3.81
CA ARG A 325 -19.41 -9.38 -5.04
C ARG A 325 -19.36 -7.89 -5.39
N ARG A 326 -19.32 -7.02 -4.39
CA ARG A 326 -19.27 -5.56 -4.57
C ARG A 326 -17.86 -4.97 -4.52
N SER A 327 -16.84 -5.81 -4.37
CA SER A 327 -15.48 -5.40 -4.12
C SER A 327 -14.88 -4.52 -5.23
N PRO A 328 -14.49 -3.27 -4.94
CA PRO A 328 -13.78 -2.44 -5.91
C PRO A 328 -12.40 -3.01 -6.24
N VAL A 329 -11.79 -3.77 -5.33
CA VAL A 329 -10.51 -4.43 -5.56
C VAL A 329 -10.67 -5.53 -6.62
N TYR A 330 -11.72 -6.35 -6.51
CA TYR A 330 -12.00 -7.39 -7.50
C TYR A 330 -12.25 -6.78 -8.88
N LYS A 331 -13.09 -5.75 -8.97
CA LYS A 331 -13.34 -5.03 -10.23
C LYS A 331 -12.05 -4.52 -10.88
N MET A 332 -11.21 -3.79 -10.13
CA MET A 332 -10.00 -3.17 -10.68
C MET A 332 -8.92 -4.18 -11.07
N ALA A 333 -8.71 -5.20 -10.24
CA ALA A 333 -7.62 -6.15 -10.44
C ALA A 333 -8.00 -7.31 -11.38
N MET A 334 -9.23 -7.85 -11.29
CA MET A 334 -9.66 -9.06 -12.00
C MET A 334 -10.54 -8.77 -13.22
N GLU A 335 -11.54 -7.93 -13.10
CA GLU A 335 -12.46 -7.63 -14.19
C GLU A 335 -11.86 -6.63 -15.19
N TRP A 336 -11.46 -5.46 -14.69
CA TRP A 336 -10.90 -4.41 -15.54
C TRP A 336 -9.40 -4.57 -15.78
N LYS A 337 -8.70 -5.36 -14.98
CA LYS A 337 -7.25 -5.63 -15.07
C LYS A 337 -6.43 -4.34 -15.24
N ILE A 338 -6.72 -3.35 -14.40
CA ILE A 338 -6.03 -2.06 -14.36
C ILE A 338 -5.17 -1.87 -13.12
N ALA A 339 -5.26 -2.78 -12.15
CA ALA A 339 -4.46 -2.76 -10.93
C ALA A 339 -3.47 -3.94 -10.91
N PHE A 340 -2.28 -3.70 -10.39
CA PHE A 340 -1.14 -4.63 -10.38
C PHE A 340 -0.53 -4.75 -8.99
N PRO A 341 0.07 -5.91 -8.68
CA PRO A 341 0.90 -6.08 -7.48
C PRO A 341 2.21 -5.30 -7.62
N LEU A 342 2.79 -4.89 -6.50
CA LEU A 342 4.12 -4.28 -6.46
C LEU A 342 5.19 -5.39 -6.47
N HIS A 343 6.14 -5.34 -7.41
CA HIS A 343 7.26 -6.27 -7.52
C HIS A 343 6.87 -7.75 -7.41
N PRO A 344 6.09 -8.28 -8.35
CA PRO A 344 5.65 -9.68 -8.31
C PRO A 344 6.81 -10.68 -8.27
N GLU A 345 8.01 -10.31 -8.80
CA GLU A 345 9.23 -11.13 -8.78
C GLU A 345 9.73 -11.48 -7.37
N TYR A 346 9.23 -10.79 -6.34
CA TYR A 346 9.53 -11.17 -4.95
C TYR A 346 8.75 -12.41 -4.50
N ARG A 347 7.79 -12.89 -5.30
CA ARG A 347 7.01 -14.13 -5.11
C ARG A 347 6.21 -14.16 -3.80
N THR A 348 5.90 -12.99 -3.26
CA THR A 348 5.14 -12.86 -2.02
C THR A 348 3.64 -12.76 -2.23
N LEU A 349 3.17 -12.58 -3.46
CA LEU A 349 1.77 -12.42 -3.84
C LEU A 349 1.09 -11.32 -3.00
N PRO A 350 1.45 -10.04 -3.21
CA PRO A 350 0.94 -8.93 -2.42
C PRO A 350 -0.56 -8.72 -2.61
N MET A 351 -1.22 -8.19 -1.56
CA MET A 351 -2.65 -7.91 -1.54
C MET A 351 -2.97 -6.41 -1.50
N VAL A 352 -1.95 -5.58 -1.66
CA VAL A 352 -2.10 -4.17 -2.03
C VAL A 352 -1.75 -4.03 -3.50
N TRP A 353 -2.64 -3.41 -4.26
CA TRP A 353 -2.59 -3.32 -5.71
C TRP A 353 -2.44 -1.87 -6.14
N TYR A 354 -1.88 -1.63 -7.30
CA TYR A 354 -1.54 -0.30 -7.78
C TYR A 354 -2.06 -0.10 -9.21
N VAL A 355 -2.88 0.94 -9.39
CA VAL A 355 -3.26 1.42 -10.73
C VAL A 355 -2.18 2.37 -11.21
N PRO A 356 -1.56 2.13 -12.38
CA PRO A 356 -0.46 2.95 -12.88
C PRO A 356 -0.92 4.38 -13.20
N PRO A 357 -0.02 5.38 -13.09
CA PRO A 357 -0.35 6.76 -13.42
C PRO A 357 -0.36 6.98 -14.94
N LEU A 358 -1.35 7.73 -15.43
CA LEU A 358 -1.43 8.19 -16.83
C LEU A 358 -0.63 9.47 -17.09
N SER A 359 0.06 10.01 -16.08
CA SER A 359 0.78 11.29 -16.16
C SER A 359 1.78 11.30 -17.35
N PRO A 360 1.90 12.35 -18.10
CA PRO A 360 1.11 13.51 -18.38
C PRO A 360 0.55 13.55 -19.81
N ILE A 361 -0.68 13.16 -19.98
CA ILE A 361 -1.40 13.30 -21.27
C ILE A 361 -1.39 14.75 -21.77
N GLN A 362 -1.45 15.72 -20.85
CA GLN A 362 -1.42 17.15 -21.20
C GLN A 362 -0.16 17.54 -21.96
N SER A 363 1.01 16.98 -21.59
CA SER A 363 2.25 17.27 -22.33
C SER A 363 2.26 16.62 -23.71
N ALA A 364 1.68 15.44 -23.85
CA ALA A 364 1.54 14.76 -25.14
C ALA A 364 0.55 15.49 -26.05
N ALA A 365 -0.54 16.03 -25.50
CA ALA A 365 -1.49 16.88 -26.20
C ALA A 365 -0.85 18.18 -26.68
N ALA A 366 -0.11 18.86 -25.81
CA ALA A 366 0.61 20.09 -26.14
C ALA A 366 1.71 19.87 -27.18
N ALA A 367 2.30 18.65 -27.22
CA ALA A 367 3.31 18.28 -28.22
C ALA A 367 2.70 17.82 -29.58
N GLY A 368 1.37 17.94 -29.77
CA GLY A 368 0.70 17.50 -31.00
C GLY A 368 0.66 15.97 -31.20
N LYS A 369 0.95 15.20 -30.17
CA LYS A 369 0.95 13.73 -30.19
C LYS A 369 -0.43 13.12 -29.95
N ILE A 370 -1.42 13.93 -29.68
CA ILE A 370 -2.84 13.55 -29.62
C ILE A 370 -3.48 14.12 -30.85
N GLY A 371 -4.06 13.27 -31.71
CA GLY A 371 -4.78 13.68 -32.90
C GLY A 371 -5.93 14.63 -32.55
N HIS A 372 -6.11 15.65 -33.40
CA HIS A 372 -7.24 16.58 -33.30
C HIS A 372 -8.59 15.86 -33.49
N ASP A 373 -8.57 14.65 -34.03
CA ASP A 373 -9.73 13.86 -34.43
C ASP A 373 -10.27 12.92 -33.34
N GLY A 374 -9.88 13.14 -32.10
CA GLY A 374 -10.34 12.31 -30.97
C GLY A 374 -9.69 10.92 -30.88
N GLU A 375 -8.65 10.64 -31.64
CA GLU A 375 -7.89 9.42 -31.51
C GLU A 375 -7.22 9.34 -30.12
N MET A 376 -7.31 8.16 -29.49
CA MET A 376 -6.62 7.92 -28.23
C MET A 376 -5.12 8.02 -28.46
N PRO A 377 -4.40 8.72 -27.56
CA PRO A 377 -2.93 8.79 -27.66
C PRO A 377 -2.33 7.39 -27.51
N ASP A 378 -1.25 7.14 -28.25
CA ASP A 378 -0.45 5.94 -28.06
C ASP A 378 0.19 5.96 -26.67
N VAL A 379 -0.08 4.94 -25.86
CA VAL A 379 0.48 4.80 -24.53
C VAL A 379 2.02 4.75 -24.50
N ARG A 380 2.65 4.37 -25.63
CA ARG A 380 4.10 4.40 -25.79
C ARG A 380 4.68 5.80 -25.92
N SER A 381 3.83 6.79 -26.23
CA SER A 381 4.23 8.20 -26.29
C SER A 381 4.08 8.93 -24.94
N LEU A 382 3.61 8.27 -23.91
CA LEU A 382 3.49 8.83 -22.57
C LEU A 382 4.88 9.16 -21.99
N ARG A 383 4.93 10.17 -21.13
CA ARG A 383 6.21 10.63 -20.54
C ARG A 383 6.85 9.61 -19.62
N ILE A 384 6.05 8.81 -18.89
CA ILE A 384 6.56 7.73 -18.06
C ILE A 384 6.84 6.53 -18.97
N PRO A 385 8.09 6.02 -19.01
CA PRO A 385 8.42 4.87 -19.85
C PRO A 385 7.62 3.65 -19.45
N LEU A 386 6.98 2.99 -20.42
CA LEU A 386 6.21 1.78 -20.19
C LEU A 386 7.07 0.70 -19.51
N LYS A 387 8.33 0.57 -19.93
CA LYS A 387 9.29 -0.35 -19.34
C LYS A 387 9.55 -0.10 -17.85
N TYR A 388 9.59 1.16 -17.42
CA TYR A 388 9.76 1.52 -16.01
C TYR A 388 8.56 1.03 -15.17
N LEU A 389 7.33 1.29 -15.64
CA LEU A 389 6.13 0.81 -14.97
C LEU A 389 6.03 -0.72 -14.99
N ALA A 390 6.45 -1.35 -16.07
CA ALA A 390 6.48 -2.80 -16.16
C ALA A 390 7.48 -3.44 -15.19
N ASN A 391 8.66 -2.84 -15.03
CA ASN A 391 9.64 -3.30 -14.03
C ASN A 391 9.07 -3.21 -12.61
N LEU A 392 8.35 -2.14 -12.31
CA LEU A 392 7.75 -1.93 -10.99
C LEU A 392 6.57 -2.88 -10.70
N LEU A 393 5.73 -3.18 -11.71
CA LEU A 393 4.39 -3.76 -11.50
C LEU A 393 4.20 -5.16 -12.09
N THR A 394 4.99 -5.56 -13.09
CA THR A 394 4.79 -6.81 -13.84
C THR A 394 6.07 -7.58 -14.13
N ALA A 395 7.12 -7.39 -13.32
CA ALA A 395 8.43 -8.00 -13.52
C ALA A 395 8.98 -7.82 -14.95
N GLY A 396 8.77 -6.62 -15.52
CA GLY A 396 9.27 -6.22 -16.83
C GLY A 396 8.42 -6.62 -18.03
N LYS A 397 7.23 -7.21 -17.85
CA LYS A 397 6.27 -7.51 -18.92
C LYS A 397 5.42 -6.28 -19.22
N GLU A 398 5.63 -5.65 -20.38
CA GLU A 398 5.01 -4.35 -20.71
C GLU A 398 3.53 -4.45 -21.12
N GLU A 399 3.14 -5.54 -21.76
CA GLU A 399 1.81 -5.73 -22.34
C GLU A 399 0.63 -5.50 -21.35
N PRO A 400 0.60 -6.07 -20.13
CA PRO A 400 -0.50 -5.84 -19.21
C PRO A 400 -0.62 -4.38 -18.77
N VAL A 401 0.53 -3.70 -18.59
CA VAL A 401 0.55 -2.28 -18.20
C VAL A 401 0.04 -1.39 -19.34
N ALA A 402 0.44 -1.69 -20.59
CA ALA A 402 -0.06 -0.97 -21.78
C ALA A 402 -1.57 -1.08 -21.88
N GLN A 403 -2.12 -2.29 -21.78
CA GLN A 403 -3.57 -2.53 -21.81
C GLN A 403 -4.33 -1.79 -20.70
N ALA A 404 -3.77 -1.74 -19.49
CA ALA A 404 -4.37 -1.00 -18.38
C ALA A 404 -4.43 0.52 -18.67
N LEU A 405 -3.33 1.09 -19.17
CA LEU A 405 -3.27 2.50 -19.55
C LEU A 405 -4.24 2.82 -20.69
N GLU A 406 -4.36 1.94 -21.70
CA GLU A 406 -5.32 2.07 -22.79
C GLU A 406 -6.77 2.06 -22.29
N ARG A 407 -7.11 1.18 -21.34
CA ARG A 407 -8.45 1.14 -20.70
C ARG A 407 -8.75 2.43 -19.94
N MET A 408 -7.78 2.97 -19.22
CA MET A 408 -7.93 4.24 -18.50
C MET A 408 -8.09 5.42 -19.46
N LEU A 409 -7.39 5.43 -20.59
CA LEU A 409 -7.55 6.43 -21.64
C LEU A 409 -8.92 6.32 -22.31
N ALA A 410 -9.35 5.10 -22.63
CA ALA A 410 -10.67 4.84 -23.23
C ALA A 410 -11.78 5.31 -22.29
N MET A 411 -11.66 5.10 -20.97
CA MET A 411 -12.62 5.62 -20.00
C MET A 411 -12.74 7.15 -20.10
N ARG A 412 -11.61 7.87 -20.15
CA ARG A 412 -11.63 9.33 -20.25
C ARG A 412 -12.23 9.81 -21.59
N ALA A 413 -11.85 9.15 -22.70
CA ALA A 413 -12.36 9.49 -24.03
C ALA A 413 -13.87 9.24 -24.16
N TYR A 414 -14.33 8.05 -23.72
CA TYR A 414 -15.76 7.68 -23.76
C TYR A 414 -16.60 8.63 -22.91
N MET A 415 -16.18 8.89 -21.68
CA MET A 415 -16.94 9.77 -20.78
C MET A 415 -16.92 11.22 -21.26
N ARG A 416 -15.84 11.68 -21.91
CA ARG A 416 -15.83 13.00 -22.55
C ARG A 416 -16.84 13.07 -23.70
N ALA A 417 -16.81 12.11 -24.61
CA ALA A 417 -17.76 12.06 -25.74
C ALA A 417 -19.21 12.04 -25.20
N LYS A 418 -19.50 11.23 -24.18
CA LYS A 418 -20.83 11.14 -23.58
C LYS A 418 -21.28 12.43 -22.91
N THR A 419 -20.41 13.05 -22.08
CA THR A 419 -20.81 14.15 -21.19
C THR A 419 -20.61 15.53 -21.77
N VAL A 420 -19.67 15.72 -22.71
CA VAL A 420 -19.35 17.01 -23.33
C VAL A 420 -19.97 17.09 -24.71
N ASP A 421 -19.75 16.05 -25.52
CA ASP A 421 -20.20 16.06 -26.96
C ASP A 421 -21.60 15.46 -27.12
N GLY A 422 -22.18 14.85 -26.09
CA GLY A 422 -23.50 14.23 -26.08
C GLY A 422 -23.60 12.95 -26.93
N VAL A 423 -22.46 12.34 -27.28
CA VAL A 423 -22.38 11.17 -28.17
C VAL A 423 -21.92 9.95 -27.38
N ILE A 424 -22.66 8.85 -27.49
CA ILE A 424 -22.26 7.56 -26.94
C ILE A 424 -21.53 6.78 -28.04
N ASP A 425 -20.21 6.68 -27.91
CA ASP A 425 -19.37 5.95 -28.86
C ASP A 425 -18.89 4.62 -28.29
N GLU A 426 -19.68 3.56 -28.48
CA GLU A 426 -19.34 2.20 -28.05
C GLU A 426 -18.09 1.64 -28.75
N SER A 427 -17.60 2.24 -29.82
CA SER A 427 -16.38 1.78 -30.48
C SER A 427 -15.15 1.98 -29.61
N ILE A 428 -15.14 3.05 -28.78
CA ILE A 428 -14.07 3.34 -27.83
C ILE A 428 -13.96 2.21 -26.79
N ALA A 429 -15.10 1.78 -26.24
CA ALA A 429 -15.14 0.71 -25.24
C ALA A 429 -14.69 -0.62 -25.84
N ARG A 430 -15.23 -0.99 -27.02
CA ARG A 430 -14.89 -2.25 -27.70
C ARG A 430 -13.42 -2.35 -28.07
N ARG A 431 -12.75 -1.24 -28.40
CA ARG A 431 -11.32 -1.22 -28.73
C ARG A 431 -10.44 -1.76 -27.60
N VAL A 432 -10.82 -1.53 -26.35
CA VAL A 432 -10.09 -1.99 -25.16
C VAL A 432 -10.70 -3.24 -24.50
N GLY A 433 -11.66 -3.89 -25.19
CA GLY A 433 -12.30 -5.12 -24.74
C GLY A 433 -13.26 -4.93 -23.56
N LEU A 434 -13.86 -3.74 -23.43
CA LEU A 434 -14.84 -3.40 -22.40
C LEU A 434 -16.20 -3.05 -23.04
N SER A 435 -17.28 -3.08 -22.26
CA SER A 435 -18.56 -2.50 -22.62
C SER A 435 -18.68 -1.06 -22.14
N GLY A 436 -19.58 -0.27 -22.73
CA GLY A 436 -19.86 1.08 -22.27
C GLY A 436 -20.28 1.12 -20.80
N LEU A 437 -21.10 0.16 -20.36
CA LEU A 437 -21.50 0.03 -18.96
C LEU A 437 -20.30 -0.23 -18.03
N ALA A 438 -19.36 -1.08 -18.45
CA ALA A 438 -18.13 -1.33 -17.65
C ALA A 438 -17.26 -0.07 -17.54
N ILE A 439 -17.19 0.74 -18.61
CA ILE A 439 -16.49 2.02 -18.59
C ILE A 439 -17.17 3.03 -17.66
N GLU A 440 -18.49 3.09 -17.68
CA GLU A 440 -19.26 3.97 -16.79
C GLU A 440 -19.10 3.57 -15.32
N ASP A 441 -19.14 2.27 -15.01
CA ASP A 441 -18.85 1.76 -13.66
C ASP A 441 -17.40 2.08 -13.25
N MET A 442 -16.44 1.91 -14.18
CA MET A 442 -15.04 2.28 -13.94
C MET A 442 -14.89 3.78 -13.65
N TYR A 443 -15.60 4.63 -14.38
CA TYR A 443 -15.61 6.07 -14.11
C TYR A 443 -16.23 6.41 -12.76
N GLN A 444 -17.37 5.80 -12.43
CA GLN A 444 -18.02 5.97 -11.12
C GLN A 444 -17.06 5.63 -9.99
N VAL A 445 -16.42 4.47 -10.04
CA VAL A 445 -15.52 4.00 -9.01
C VAL A 445 -14.22 4.82 -8.95
N MET A 446 -13.60 5.12 -10.10
CA MET A 446 -12.27 5.74 -10.14
C MET A 446 -12.29 7.26 -10.10
N ALA A 447 -13.21 7.92 -10.84
CA ALA A 447 -13.23 9.37 -10.96
C ALA A 447 -14.10 10.01 -9.87
N ILE A 448 -15.34 9.57 -9.70
CA ILE A 448 -16.27 10.06 -8.69
C ILE A 448 -15.81 9.58 -7.32
N ALA A 449 -15.55 8.28 -7.18
CA ALA A 449 -14.95 7.66 -6.01
C ALA A 449 -15.72 8.01 -4.72
N ASN A 450 -17.03 7.74 -4.68
CA ASN A 450 -17.83 7.90 -3.48
C ASN A 450 -17.31 7.00 -2.35
N TYR A 451 -17.73 7.29 -1.13
CA TYR A 451 -17.27 6.54 0.04
C TYR A 451 -17.65 5.06 -0.06
N GLU A 452 -18.90 4.78 -0.35
CA GLU A 452 -19.48 3.43 -0.50
C GLU A 452 -18.92 2.65 -1.70
N ASP A 453 -18.49 3.34 -2.77
CA ASP A 453 -17.83 2.72 -3.92
C ASP A 453 -16.37 2.34 -3.63
N ARG A 454 -15.74 3.07 -2.71
CA ARG A 454 -14.33 2.86 -2.33
C ARG A 454 -14.14 1.86 -1.20
N PHE A 455 -15.10 1.77 -0.28
CA PHE A 455 -14.97 1.00 0.94
C PHE A 455 -16.09 -0.01 1.07
N VAL A 456 -15.79 -1.23 0.63
CA VAL A 456 -16.68 -2.37 0.75
C VAL A 456 -16.05 -3.33 1.75
N ILE A 457 -16.39 -3.12 3.02
CA ILE A 457 -15.81 -3.81 4.17
C ILE A 457 -16.92 -4.59 4.85
N PRO A 458 -16.77 -5.92 5.00
CA PRO A 458 -17.75 -6.73 5.70
C PRO A 458 -17.73 -6.39 7.19
N THR A 459 -18.90 -6.37 7.80
CA THR A 459 -19.02 -6.26 9.23
C THR A 459 -18.97 -7.66 9.85
N ALA A 460 -17.86 -7.97 10.48
CA ALA A 460 -17.68 -9.28 11.12
C ALA A 460 -18.46 -9.40 12.44
N HIS A 461 -18.79 -8.27 13.06
CA HIS A 461 -19.44 -8.19 14.36
C HIS A 461 -20.64 -7.23 14.27
N ARG A 462 -21.79 -7.76 13.84
CA ARG A 462 -23.03 -6.97 13.74
C ARG A 462 -23.44 -6.34 15.06
N GLU A 463 -23.12 -6.98 16.17
CA GLU A 463 -23.39 -6.50 17.52
C GLU A 463 -22.53 -5.29 17.92
N LEU A 464 -21.34 -5.14 17.31
CA LEU A 464 -20.47 -3.96 17.47
C LEU A 464 -20.83 -2.83 16.49
N ASP A 465 -21.67 -3.09 15.49
CA ASP A 465 -22.07 -2.08 14.50
C ASP A 465 -22.95 -1.01 15.10
N GLU A 466 -23.83 -1.35 16.04
CA GLU A 466 -24.68 -0.38 16.74
C GLU A 466 -23.79 0.52 17.60
N ASP A 467 -22.87 -0.05 18.37
CA ASP A 467 -21.89 0.71 19.16
C ASP A 467 -20.93 1.52 18.27
N ALA A 468 -20.49 0.96 17.14
CA ALA A 468 -19.64 1.66 16.18
C ALA A 468 -20.40 2.77 15.43
N TYR A 469 -21.70 2.63 15.24
CA TYR A 469 -22.53 3.67 14.64
C TYR A 469 -22.68 4.87 15.58
N ASP A 470 -22.92 4.63 16.85
CA ASP A 470 -22.98 5.67 17.87
C ASP A 470 -21.63 6.36 18.09
N LEU A 471 -20.53 5.65 17.81
CA LEU A 471 -19.15 6.17 17.84
C LEU A 471 -18.71 6.88 16.55
N ARG A 472 -19.54 6.93 15.50
CA ARG A 472 -19.20 7.56 14.20
C ARG A 472 -18.84 9.04 14.27
N GLY A 473 -19.20 9.72 15.33
CA GLY A 473 -18.76 11.10 15.58
C GLY A 473 -17.37 11.21 16.19
N SER A 474 -16.81 10.13 16.72
CA SER A 474 -15.45 10.08 17.19
C SER A 474 -14.56 9.65 16.03
N CYS A 475 -13.37 10.18 15.86
CA CYS A 475 -12.42 9.82 14.80
C CYS A 475 -11.94 8.35 14.86
N GLY A 476 -12.72 7.43 15.44
CA GLY A 476 -12.33 6.05 15.72
C GLY A 476 -11.27 5.92 16.81
N PHE A 477 -10.99 7.01 17.50
CA PHE A 477 -10.05 7.10 18.62
C PHE A 477 -10.69 7.92 19.71
N SER A 478 -10.87 7.32 20.86
CA SER A 478 -11.22 8.04 22.08
C SER A 478 -9.98 8.72 22.63
N PHE A 479 -9.74 9.95 22.23
CA PHE A 479 -8.91 10.84 23.04
C PHE A 479 -9.80 11.32 24.18
N GLY A 480 -9.48 10.97 25.42
CA GLY A 480 -10.28 11.39 26.57
C GLY A 480 -10.71 12.84 26.43
N ASN A 481 -12.00 13.10 26.56
CA ASN A 481 -12.68 14.39 26.40
C ASN A 481 -12.70 15.03 25.00
N GLY A 482 -12.38 14.32 23.92
CA GLY A 482 -12.38 14.87 22.56
C GLY A 482 -13.60 14.49 21.74
N CYS A 483 -14.00 15.38 20.89
CA CYS A 483 -14.83 15.32 19.69
C CYS A 483 -16.30 14.92 19.77
N SER A 484 -16.79 14.24 20.76
CA SER A 484 -18.21 14.09 21.06
C SER A 484 -18.38 13.39 22.40
N GLY A 485 -19.39 13.73 23.14
CA GLY A 485 -19.67 13.18 24.47
C GLY A 485 -20.05 11.70 24.49
N GLY A 486 -19.46 10.90 23.66
CA GLY A 486 -19.64 9.44 23.59
C GLY A 486 -18.67 8.71 24.53
N VAL A 487 -19.23 7.91 25.36
CA VAL A 487 -18.67 7.28 26.54
C VAL A 487 -17.97 5.96 26.20
N SER A 488 -16.86 5.94 25.51
CA SER A 488 -15.97 4.77 25.63
C SER A 488 -14.51 5.16 25.54
N GLU A 489 -13.83 5.07 26.66
CA GLU A 489 -12.39 5.07 26.72
C GLU A 489 -11.87 3.70 26.25
N THR A 490 -11.67 3.53 24.96
CA THR A 490 -10.85 2.42 24.45
C THR A 490 -9.42 2.90 24.39
N ASN A 491 -8.59 2.40 25.29
CA ASN A 491 -7.14 2.55 25.17
C ASN A 491 -6.68 1.72 23.98
N LEU A 492 -6.02 2.32 23.02
CA LEU A 492 -5.33 1.65 21.90
C LEU A 492 -4.34 0.53 22.34
N PHE A 493 -4.00 0.47 23.62
CA PHE A 493 -2.96 -0.40 24.17
C PHE A 493 -3.37 -1.11 25.48
N GLY A 494 -4.58 -0.92 25.94
CA GLY A 494 -5.14 -1.60 27.12
C GLY A 494 -6.54 -2.04 26.85
N GLY A 495 -6.90 -3.24 27.29
CA GLY A 495 -8.25 -3.77 27.12
C GLY A 495 -9.36 -2.81 27.60
N PRO A 496 -10.62 -3.08 27.26
CA PRO A 496 -11.74 -2.16 27.48
C PRO A 496 -11.85 -1.83 28.98
N LYS A 497 -11.69 -0.54 29.30
CA LYS A 497 -12.14 -0.05 30.60
C LYS A 497 -13.67 -0.07 30.60
N LYS A 498 -14.26 -0.65 31.63
CA LYS A 498 -15.71 -0.67 31.81
C LYS A 498 -16.31 0.72 31.60
N ALA A 499 -17.29 0.80 30.75
CA ALA A 499 -18.09 2.01 30.56
C ALA A 499 -18.63 2.48 31.91
N LYS A 500 -18.42 3.76 32.24
CA LYS A 500 -19.09 4.37 33.40
C LYS A 500 -20.54 4.56 33.04
N THR A 501 -21.43 4.02 33.84
CA THR A 501 -22.87 4.25 33.70
C THR A 501 -23.21 5.73 33.94
N PRO A 502 -24.24 6.29 33.26
CA PRO A 502 -24.59 7.70 33.36
C PRO A 502 -24.97 8.22 34.76
N MET A 503 -25.03 7.36 35.78
CA MET A 503 -25.38 7.73 37.16
C MET A 503 -24.17 8.06 38.06
N GLU A 504 -22.92 8.03 37.53
CA GLU A 504 -21.72 8.32 38.35
C GLU A 504 -21.07 9.68 38.02
N VAL A 505 -21.83 10.56 37.34
CA VAL A 505 -21.41 11.94 37.10
C VAL A 505 -22.39 12.86 37.80
N VAL A 506 -22.17 13.06 39.10
CA VAL A 506 -22.67 14.22 39.87
C VAL A 506 -21.46 14.88 40.52
#